data_b76b6c862e9ed41518cb5596278cfce4
#
_entry.id   b76b6c862e9ed41518cb5596278cfce4
#
_cell.length_a   1.000
_cell.length_b   1.000
_cell.length_c   1.000
_cell.angle_alpha   90.00
_cell.angle_beta   90.00
_cell.angle_gamma   90.00
#
_symmetry.space_group_name_H-M   'P 1'
#
loop_
_entity.id
_entity.type
_entity.pdbx_description
1 polymer ?
#
loop_
_entity_poly.entity_id
_entity_poly.type
_entity_poly.pdbx_seq_one_letter_code
_entity_poly.pdbx_strand_id
1 'polypeptide(L)'
;MAFFPCSILVAGSFESCNSSDTGEAKIKAPVIVAAPPTPTFVLRRGMLSTSLDIPGELVSFQQVDLYAKVSSFVKKIYADVGSQVSQGQLLAVMEAPEINSQLAGSQSKLESFNALYQASKATYNRLLETSKTPGTISPNELELALAKQNSDLAQLNAAKAASREITDTKNYLEIRAPFSGIISVRNVNAGAYVGPSGKGSDLPIFSLHQQNKLRLKASIPAAYTSFLNNKSEINFTVNSLAGEKFTAKIARRSGALDNRLRSESIEMDVDNSNRKLLPGMVAEISIPLAGQDSSFVVPKTAVVSSTEKIFVIRKLNGKAEWVEVKKGRDADGKTEVYSGSLNPGDTIVTTGSEEIRDGSAIK
;
A
#
# COMPACT_ATOMS: atom_id res chain seq x y z
N MET A 1 43.84 -35.33 31.88
CA MET A 1 43.98 -35.09 33.28
C MET A 1 42.58 -35.16 33.83
N ALA A 2 42.06 -36.35 34.30
CA ALA A 2 42.25 -37.01 35.61
C ALA A 2 41.73 -36.08 36.73
N PHE A 3 40.65 -36.41 37.42
CA PHE A 3 40.50 -37.42 38.42
C PHE A 3 39.06 -37.56 38.94
N PHE A 4 38.64 -38.75 39.14
CA PHE A 4 37.68 -39.44 39.97
C PHE A 4 37.77 -39.08 41.50
N PRO A 5 36.99 -39.79 42.36
CA PRO A 5 35.57 -39.85 42.74
C PRO A 5 35.36 -39.69 44.25
N CYS A 6 34.14 -39.82 44.77
CA CYS A 6 33.95 -40.35 46.11
C CYS A 6 32.53 -40.89 46.34
N SER A 7 32.48 -42.19 46.54
CA SER A 7 31.35 -42.95 47.09
C SER A 7 31.36 -42.88 48.59
N ILE A 8 30.18 -42.77 49.24
CA ILE A 8 30.00 -43.20 50.64
C ILE A 8 28.72 -44.01 50.76
N LEU A 9 28.93 -45.24 51.12
CA LEU A 9 27.97 -46.29 51.46
C LEU A 9 27.80 -46.25 53.00
N VAL A 10 26.55 -46.24 53.52
CA VAL A 10 26.30 -46.56 54.94
C VAL A 10 25.11 -47.51 54.97
N ALA A 11 25.42 -48.69 55.46
CA ALA A 11 24.51 -49.77 55.82
C ALA A 11 24.18 -49.74 57.31
N GLY A 12 23.08 -50.31 57.69
CA GLY A 12 22.70 -50.68 59.08
C GLY A 12 21.25 -50.32 59.35
N SER A 13 20.42 -51.11 59.91
CA SER A 13 20.40 -52.48 60.41
C SER A 13 18.94 -52.80 60.73
N PHE A 14 18.58 -54.04 60.60
CA PHE A 14 17.30 -54.67 60.98
C PHE A 14 17.04 -54.60 62.49
N GLU A 15 15.76 -54.23 62.82
CA GLU A 15 15.18 -54.84 64.05
C GLU A 15 13.69 -55.15 63.81
N SER A 16 13.39 -56.43 64.08
CA SER A 16 12.08 -57.06 64.09
C SER A 16 11.48 -57.01 65.49
N CYS A 17 10.22 -56.62 65.57
CA CYS A 17 9.39 -57.00 66.74
C CYS A 17 7.96 -57.27 66.29
N ASN A 18 7.57 -58.49 66.53
CA ASN A 18 6.29 -59.10 66.33
C ASN A 18 5.34 -58.77 67.49
N SER A 19 4.10 -58.38 67.21
CA SER A 19 2.95 -58.61 68.09
C SER A 19 1.65 -58.56 67.30
N SER A 20 1.03 -59.71 67.27
CA SER A 20 -0.32 -59.98 66.81
C SER A 20 -1.37 -59.27 67.63
N ASP A 21 -2.25 -58.50 67.00
CA ASP A 21 -3.58 -58.27 67.57
C ASP A 21 -4.63 -58.29 66.42
N THR A 22 -5.59 -59.14 66.57
CA THR A 22 -6.70 -59.43 65.69
C THR A 22 -7.81 -58.43 65.99
N GLY A 23 -7.90 -57.44 65.09
CA GLY A 23 -9.03 -56.50 65.06
C GLY A 23 -9.72 -56.54 63.70
N GLU A 24 -10.93 -57.06 63.66
CA GLU A 24 -11.82 -57.01 62.48
C GLU A 24 -11.99 -55.58 61.94
N ALA A 25 -11.25 -55.25 60.87
CA ALA A 25 -11.46 -54.04 60.14
C ALA A 25 -12.69 -54.20 59.22
N LYS A 26 -13.81 -53.57 59.62
CA LYS A 26 -14.95 -53.28 58.70
C LYS A 26 -14.46 -52.58 57.47
N ILE A 27 -14.49 -53.25 56.34
CA ILE A 27 -14.27 -52.65 55.01
C ILE A 27 -15.35 -51.61 54.79
N LYS A 28 -15.04 -50.31 54.95
CA LYS A 28 -15.87 -49.23 54.49
C LYS A 28 -15.92 -49.33 52.95
N ALA A 29 -17.12 -49.55 52.41
CA ALA A 29 -17.37 -49.48 50.99
C ALA A 29 -16.78 -48.15 50.41
N PRO A 30 -16.15 -48.16 49.22
CA PRO A 30 -15.61 -46.96 48.63
C PRO A 30 -16.76 -45.96 48.42
N VAL A 31 -16.63 -44.77 49.03
CA VAL A 31 -17.52 -43.65 48.76
C VAL A 31 -17.28 -43.29 47.28
N ILE A 32 -18.26 -43.60 46.44
CA ILE A 32 -18.29 -43.14 45.05
C ILE A 32 -18.48 -41.63 45.14
N VAL A 33 -17.35 -40.91 45.08
CA VAL A 33 -17.39 -39.47 44.87
C VAL A 33 -17.98 -39.26 43.48
N ALA A 34 -19.19 -38.76 43.43
CA ALA A 34 -19.83 -38.44 42.18
C ALA A 34 -18.92 -37.46 41.41
N ALA A 35 -18.47 -37.88 40.21
CA ALA A 35 -17.67 -36.99 39.35
C ALA A 35 -18.38 -35.66 39.19
N PRO A 36 -17.64 -34.53 39.26
CA PRO A 36 -18.25 -33.22 39.12
C PRO A 36 -19.00 -33.11 37.78
N PRO A 37 -20.11 -32.36 37.74
CA PRO A 37 -20.89 -32.21 36.52
C PRO A 37 -20.04 -31.61 35.43
N THR A 38 -20.07 -32.20 34.24
CA THR A 38 -19.33 -31.66 33.08
C THR A 38 -19.89 -30.34 32.66
N PRO A 39 -19.12 -29.25 32.70
CA PRO A 39 -19.62 -27.92 32.37
C PRO A 39 -20.04 -27.89 30.89
N THR A 40 -21.24 -27.36 30.64
CA THR A 40 -21.82 -27.21 29.30
C THR A 40 -22.31 -25.80 29.05
N PHE A 41 -22.44 -25.41 27.81
CA PHE A 41 -23.06 -24.14 27.40
C PHE A 41 -23.99 -24.35 26.23
N VAL A 42 -24.92 -23.40 26.04
CA VAL A 42 -25.89 -23.43 24.94
C VAL A 42 -25.28 -22.77 23.72
N LEU A 43 -25.26 -23.47 22.59
CA LEU A 43 -24.69 -23.02 21.34
C LEU A 43 -25.54 -21.88 20.74
N ARG A 44 -24.90 -20.79 20.37
CA ARG A 44 -25.53 -19.66 19.70
C ARG A 44 -24.75 -19.30 18.44
N ARG A 45 -25.47 -18.86 17.41
CA ARG A 45 -24.81 -18.21 16.28
C ARG A 45 -24.20 -16.90 16.74
N GLY A 46 -23.04 -16.61 16.22
CA GLY A 46 -22.33 -15.38 16.58
C GLY A 46 -21.24 -15.06 15.59
N MET A 47 -20.84 -13.79 15.58
CA MET A 47 -19.68 -13.33 14.81
C MET A 47 -18.50 -13.20 15.74
N LEU A 48 -17.37 -13.77 15.35
CA LEU A 48 -16.12 -13.54 16.04
C LEU A 48 -15.44 -12.34 15.41
N SER A 49 -15.37 -11.23 16.15
CA SER A 49 -14.59 -10.06 15.73
C SER A 49 -13.12 -10.36 15.97
N THR A 50 -12.35 -10.37 14.92
CA THR A 50 -10.89 -10.55 14.98
C THR A 50 -10.21 -9.38 14.28
N SER A 51 -8.97 -9.09 14.62
CA SER A 51 -8.10 -8.21 13.84
C SER A 51 -6.97 -9.01 13.24
N LEU A 52 -6.52 -8.55 12.08
CA LEU A 52 -5.29 -9.00 11.44
C LEU A 52 -4.25 -7.91 11.65
N ASP A 53 -3.22 -8.20 12.42
CA ASP A 53 -2.13 -7.27 12.66
C ASP A 53 -1.00 -7.59 11.68
N ILE A 54 -0.66 -6.61 10.83
CA ILE A 54 0.34 -6.76 9.76
C ILE A 54 1.21 -5.53 9.67
N PRO A 55 2.47 -5.69 9.26
CA PRO A 55 3.31 -4.56 8.94
C PRO A 55 2.90 -3.90 7.62
N GLY A 56 3.05 -2.59 7.57
CA GLY A 56 2.90 -1.79 6.37
C GLY A 56 3.96 -0.71 6.29
N GLU A 57 4.07 -0.09 5.12
CA GLU A 57 5.02 0.98 4.85
C GLU A 57 4.29 2.24 4.41
N LEU A 58 4.64 3.37 5.02
CA LEU A 58 4.19 4.68 4.59
C LEU A 58 5.05 5.15 3.42
N VAL A 59 4.42 5.40 2.27
CA VAL A 59 5.09 5.97 1.10
C VAL A 59 4.46 7.31 0.73
N SER A 60 5.20 8.15 0.02
CA SER A 60 4.67 9.41 -0.49
C SER A 60 3.45 9.17 -1.38
N PHE A 61 2.44 10.03 -1.29
CA PHE A 61 1.28 9.95 -2.18
C PHE A 61 1.68 10.15 -3.64
N GLN A 62 2.59 11.12 -3.89
CA GLN A 62 3.27 11.33 -5.16
C GLN A 62 4.77 11.50 -4.89
N GLN A 63 5.55 10.89 -5.76
CA GLN A 63 7.01 11.01 -5.78
C GLN A 63 7.45 11.14 -7.24
N VAL A 64 8.39 12.03 -7.49
CA VAL A 64 8.97 12.19 -8.82
C VAL A 64 10.45 12.52 -8.74
N ASP A 65 11.22 11.91 -9.62
CA ASP A 65 12.61 12.21 -9.85
C ASP A 65 12.72 13.15 -11.05
N LEU A 66 13.26 14.35 -10.81
CA LEU A 66 13.35 15.42 -11.78
C LEU A 66 14.72 15.37 -12.47
N TYR A 67 14.70 15.16 -13.77
CA TYR A 67 15.88 15.15 -14.64
C TYR A 67 15.88 16.36 -15.56
N ALA A 68 17.05 16.78 -16.06
CA ALA A 68 17.12 17.69 -17.18
C ALA A 68 16.51 17.05 -18.42
N LYS A 69 15.73 17.80 -19.18
CA LYS A 69 15.14 17.33 -20.45
C LYS A 69 16.06 17.54 -21.64
N VAL A 70 17.04 18.41 -21.50
CA VAL A 70 18.07 18.75 -22.50
C VAL A 70 19.43 18.79 -21.85
N SER A 71 20.47 18.49 -22.63
CA SER A 71 21.85 18.61 -22.19
C SER A 71 22.20 20.10 -21.96
N SER A 72 22.69 20.40 -20.76
CA SER A 72 22.89 21.78 -20.31
C SER A 72 23.79 21.81 -19.06
N PHE A 73 24.17 23.01 -18.64
CA PHE A 73 24.89 23.23 -17.38
C PHE A 73 23.95 23.87 -16.36
N VAL A 74 24.09 23.47 -15.09
CA VAL A 74 23.32 24.08 -14.00
C VAL A 74 23.84 25.49 -13.74
N LYS A 75 23.04 26.50 -14.05
CA LYS A 75 23.40 27.90 -13.82
C LYS A 75 23.15 28.33 -12.39
N LYS A 76 21.96 28.02 -11.86
CA LYS A 76 21.56 28.40 -10.50
C LYS A 76 20.55 27.44 -9.92
N ILE A 77 20.69 27.19 -8.64
CA ILE A 77 19.80 26.35 -7.84
C ILE A 77 19.09 27.24 -6.83
N TYR A 78 17.76 27.05 -6.69
CA TYR A 78 16.89 27.84 -5.81
C TYR A 78 16.28 27.02 -4.67
N ALA A 79 16.42 25.69 -4.71
CA ALA A 79 15.91 24.77 -3.70
C ALA A 79 16.99 23.80 -3.25
N ASP A 80 16.98 23.42 -1.99
CA ASP A 80 17.92 22.44 -1.41
C ASP A 80 17.17 21.33 -0.70
N VAL A 81 17.87 20.30 -0.25
CA VAL A 81 17.32 19.21 0.55
C VAL A 81 16.59 19.79 1.77
N GLY A 82 15.39 19.29 2.03
CA GLY A 82 14.52 19.82 3.08
C GLY A 82 13.67 21.04 2.71
N SER A 83 13.91 21.64 1.53
CA SER A 83 13.10 22.79 1.06
C SER A 83 11.67 22.36 0.74
N GLN A 84 10.70 23.08 1.31
CA GLN A 84 9.30 22.98 0.92
C GLN A 84 9.06 23.81 -0.34
N VAL A 85 8.43 23.22 -1.33
CA VAL A 85 8.19 23.85 -2.62
C VAL A 85 6.72 23.75 -3.00
N SER A 86 6.24 24.78 -3.70
CA SER A 86 4.88 24.83 -4.25
C SER A 86 4.87 24.38 -5.70
N GLN A 87 3.73 23.89 -6.17
CA GLN A 87 3.54 23.53 -7.58
C GLN A 87 3.88 24.72 -8.49
N GLY A 88 4.64 24.47 -9.57
CA GLY A 88 5.11 25.49 -10.51
C GLY A 88 6.32 26.30 -10.04
N GLN A 89 6.76 26.17 -8.77
CA GLN A 89 7.93 26.87 -8.24
C GLN A 89 9.20 26.49 -9.02
N LEU A 90 10.00 27.50 -9.34
CA LEU A 90 11.30 27.33 -10.00
C LEU A 90 12.31 26.74 -9.01
N LEU A 91 12.89 25.59 -9.35
CA LEU A 91 13.86 24.86 -8.51
C LEU A 91 15.29 25.07 -8.97
N ALA A 92 15.51 25.08 -10.28
CA ALA A 92 16.82 25.35 -10.89
C ALA A 92 16.67 25.97 -12.26
N VAL A 93 17.67 26.76 -12.66
CA VAL A 93 17.83 27.28 -14.01
C VAL A 93 19.12 26.69 -14.57
N MET A 94 19.02 26.21 -15.79
CA MET A 94 20.13 25.70 -16.55
C MET A 94 20.50 26.66 -17.69
N GLU A 95 21.69 26.52 -18.22
CA GLU A 95 22.13 27.27 -19.39
C GLU A 95 22.61 26.35 -20.48
N ALA A 96 22.20 26.66 -21.69
CA ALA A 96 22.68 26.04 -22.93
C ALA A 96 22.85 27.16 -23.97
N PRO A 97 24.07 27.67 -24.17
CA PRO A 97 24.33 28.80 -25.07
C PRO A 97 23.88 28.51 -26.51
N GLU A 98 23.96 27.24 -26.92
CA GLU A 98 23.54 26.77 -28.24
C GLU A 98 22.04 27.03 -28.49
N ILE A 99 21.20 26.74 -27.48
CA ILE A 99 19.73 26.94 -27.58
C ILE A 99 19.42 28.44 -27.69
N ASN A 100 20.14 29.32 -26.98
CA ASN A 100 19.96 30.76 -27.08
C ASN A 100 20.33 31.28 -28.48
N SER A 101 21.43 30.77 -29.04
CA SER A 101 21.86 31.11 -30.40
C SER A 101 20.88 30.64 -31.47
N GLN A 102 20.37 29.42 -31.32
CA GLN A 102 19.32 28.86 -32.19
C GLN A 102 18.00 29.67 -32.11
N LEU A 103 17.62 30.13 -30.91
CA LEU A 103 16.43 30.95 -30.71
C LEU A 103 16.60 32.29 -31.44
N ALA A 104 17.72 32.98 -31.26
CA ALA A 104 18.01 34.23 -31.94
C ALA A 104 17.96 34.09 -33.48
N GLY A 105 18.57 33.02 -34.00
CA GLY A 105 18.51 32.71 -35.43
C GLY A 105 17.09 32.42 -35.96
N SER A 106 16.31 31.67 -35.20
CA SER A 106 14.90 31.35 -35.59
C SER A 106 14.00 32.59 -35.52
N GLN A 107 14.22 33.48 -34.54
CA GLN A 107 13.50 34.74 -34.44
C GLN A 107 13.81 35.68 -35.62
N SER A 108 15.10 35.84 -35.99
CA SER A 108 15.49 36.63 -37.14
C SER A 108 14.87 36.12 -38.46
N LYS A 109 14.81 34.78 -38.62
CA LYS A 109 14.16 34.15 -39.77
C LYS A 109 12.64 34.40 -39.79
N LEU A 110 11.98 34.30 -38.61
CA LEU A 110 10.56 34.62 -38.45
C LEU A 110 10.25 36.07 -38.86
N GLU A 111 11.07 37.04 -38.40
CA GLU A 111 10.92 38.44 -38.75
C GLU A 111 11.09 38.69 -40.25
N SER A 112 12.07 38.04 -40.90
CA SER A 112 12.28 38.10 -42.35
C SER A 112 11.05 37.62 -43.12
N PHE A 113 10.50 36.44 -42.80
CA PHE A 113 9.30 35.94 -43.48
C PHE A 113 8.04 36.75 -43.15
N ASN A 114 7.94 37.34 -41.98
CA ASN A 114 6.87 38.28 -41.65
C ASN A 114 6.94 39.52 -42.54
N ALA A 115 8.13 40.09 -42.74
CA ALA A 115 8.31 41.23 -43.65
C ALA A 115 7.94 40.89 -45.10
N LEU A 116 8.35 39.73 -45.61
CA LEU A 116 7.98 39.24 -46.97
C LEU A 116 6.46 39.08 -47.12
N TYR A 117 5.78 38.45 -46.15
CA TYR A 117 4.34 38.33 -46.15
C TYR A 117 3.64 39.70 -46.11
N GLN A 118 4.09 40.62 -45.31
CA GLN A 118 3.49 41.96 -45.26
C GLN A 118 3.64 42.68 -46.62
N ALA A 119 4.79 42.54 -47.27
CA ALA A 119 5.01 43.14 -48.60
C ALA A 119 4.09 42.51 -49.66
N SER A 120 4.00 41.19 -49.73
CA SER A 120 3.11 40.51 -50.72
C SER A 120 1.63 40.75 -50.46
N LYS A 121 1.22 40.81 -49.17
CA LYS A 121 -0.14 41.16 -48.75
C LYS A 121 -0.49 42.61 -49.17
N ALA A 122 0.42 43.55 -48.94
CA ALA A 122 0.21 44.94 -49.34
C ALA A 122 0.11 45.08 -50.89
N THR A 123 0.91 44.32 -51.62
CA THR A 123 0.84 44.27 -53.08
C THR A 123 -0.48 43.70 -53.57
N TYR A 124 -0.91 42.52 -53.06
CA TYR A 124 -2.20 41.92 -53.39
C TYR A 124 -3.36 42.86 -53.08
N ASN A 125 -3.38 43.51 -51.90
CA ASN A 125 -4.45 44.39 -51.52
C ASN A 125 -4.55 45.63 -52.45
N ARG A 126 -3.40 46.19 -52.90
CA ARG A 126 -3.39 47.32 -53.87
C ARG A 126 -3.94 46.86 -55.21
N LEU A 127 -3.49 45.70 -55.72
CA LEU A 127 -4.01 45.17 -56.99
C LEU A 127 -5.50 44.82 -56.91
N LEU A 128 -5.97 44.29 -55.81
CA LEU A 128 -7.37 43.98 -55.55
C LEU A 128 -8.21 45.27 -55.57
N GLU A 129 -7.72 46.33 -54.94
CA GLU A 129 -8.41 47.61 -54.92
C GLU A 129 -8.46 48.25 -56.33
N THR A 130 -7.34 48.19 -57.05
CA THR A 130 -7.26 48.72 -58.44
C THR A 130 -8.14 47.91 -59.41
N SER A 131 -8.28 46.61 -59.23
CA SER A 131 -9.11 45.73 -60.07
C SER A 131 -10.61 46.02 -60.04
N LYS A 132 -11.07 46.80 -59.06
CA LYS A 132 -12.45 47.28 -58.98
C LYS A 132 -12.82 48.19 -60.14
N THR A 133 -11.82 48.81 -60.79
CA THR A 133 -12.01 49.58 -62.05
C THR A 133 -11.82 48.62 -63.23
N PRO A 134 -12.84 48.37 -64.05
CA PRO A 134 -12.75 47.45 -65.16
C PRO A 134 -11.62 47.79 -66.15
N GLY A 135 -10.84 46.78 -66.54
CA GLY A 135 -9.76 46.90 -67.53
C GLY A 135 -8.42 47.41 -66.96
N THR A 136 -8.30 47.66 -65.68
CA THR A 136 -7.05 48.18 -65.07
C THR A 136 -6.05 47.08 -64.70
N ILE A 137 -6.52 45.88 -64.29
CA ILE A 137 -5.69 44.75 -63.84
C ILE A 137 -6.18 43.48 -64.54
N SER A 138 -5.26 42.64 -65.00
CA SER A 138 -5.56 41.34 -65.59
C SER A 138 -5.95 40.36 -64.46
N PRO A 139 -6.97 39.47 -64.68
CA PRO A 139 -7.30 38.43 -63.71
C PRO A 139 -6.10 37.54 -63.33
N ASN A 140 -5.25 37.19 -64.28
CA ASN A 140 -4.02 36.41 -64.03
C ASN A 140 -3.03 37.14 -63.10
N GLU A 141 -2.90 38.46 -63.22
CA GLU A 141 -2.01 39.24 -62.35
C GLU A 141 -2.50 39.24 -60.88
N LEU A 142 -3.81 39.37 -60.69
CA LEU A 142 -4.42 39.27 -59.39
C LEU A 142 -4.26 37.85 -58.75
N GLU A 143 -4.45 36.81 -59.53
CA GLU A 143 -4.26 35.41 -59.13
C GLU A 143 -2.79 35.14 -58.72
N LEU A 144 -1.82 35.64 -59.51
CA LEU A 144 -0.40 35.50 -59.21
C LEU A 144 -0.03 36.23 -57.89
N ALA A 145 -0.58 37.42 -57.68
CA ALA A 145 -0.36 38.17 -56.43
C ALA A 145 -0.97 37.45 -55.21
N LEU A 146 -2.16 36.89 -55.36
CA LEU A 146 -2.80 36.05 -54.34
C LEU A 146 -1.97 34.77 -54.03
N ALA A 147 -1.54 34.09 -55.08
CA ALA A 147 -0.69 32.90 -54.95
C ALA A 147 0.62 33.22 -54.23
N LYS A 148 1.25 34.34 -54.55
CA LYS A 148 2.45 34.84 -53.88
C LYS A 148 2.20 35.15 -52.39
N GLN A 149 1.12 35.87 -52.10
CA GLN A 149 0.73 36.14 -50.70
C GLN A 149 0.51 34.85 -49.89
N ASN A 150 -0.21 33.86 -50.48
CA ASN A 150 -0.47 32.62 -49.83
C ASN A 150 0.81 31.79 -49.61
N SER A 151 1.74 31.82 -50.57
CA SER A 151 3.07 31.18 -50.43
C SER A 151 3.88 31.82 -49.29
N ASP A 152 3.91 33.16 -49.24
CA ASP A 152 4.66 33.88 -48.17
C ASP A 152 4.00 33.68 -46.81
N LEU A 153 2.67 33.59 -46.73
CA LEU A 153 1.95 33.23 -45.52
C LEU A 153 2.31 31.82 -45.04
N ALA A 154 2.40 30.85 -45.92
CA ALA A 154 2.79 29.50 -45.60
C ALA A 154 4.23 29.48 -45.06
N GLN A 155 5.15 30.20 -45.66
CA GLN A 155 6.54 30.34 -45.17
C GLN A 155 6.62 31.03 -43.79
N LEU A 156 5.82 32.05 -43.55
CA LEU A 156 5.71 32.72 -42.24
C LEU A 156 5.20 31.73 -41.18
N ASN A 157 4.17 30.94 -41.51
CA ASN A 157 3.62 29.96 -40.57
C ASN A 157 4.64 28.84 -40.26
N ALA A 158 5.41 28.39 -41.25
CA ALA A 158 6.50 27.41 -41.03
C ALA A 158 7.61 28.02 -40.13
N ALA A 159 8.04 29.24 -40.38
CA ALA A 159 9.03 29.93 -39.54
C ALA A 159 8.53 30.17 -38.10
N LYS A 160 7.23 30.48 -37.95
CA LYS A 160 6.59 30.61 -36.63
C LYS A 160 6.57 29.32 -35.86
N ALA A 161 6.28 28.19 -36.52
CA ALA A 161 6.32 26.86 -35.91
C ALA A 161 7.75 26.48 -35.48
N ALA A 162 8.76 26.72 -36.32
CA ALA A 162 10.16 26.48 -35.99
C ALA A 162 10.66 27.33 -34.80
N SER A 163 10.27 28.63 -34.75
CA SER A 163 10.62 29.49 -33.61
C SER A 163 9.95 29.05 -32.31
N ARG A 164 8.72 28.53 -32.39
CA ARG A 164 8.01 27.96 -31.21
C ARG A 164 8.70 26.70 -30.71
N GLU A 165 9.11 25.79 -31.58
CA GLU A 165 9.86 24.59 -31.20
C GLU A 165 11.12 24.91 -30.38
N ILE A 166 11.91 25.91 -30.82
CA ILE A 166 13.12 26.31 -30.09
C ILE A 166 12.75 26.98 -28.76
N THR A 167 11.66 27.78 -28.73
CA THR A 167 11.17 28.40 -27.50
C THR A 167 10.74 27.33 -26.47
N ASP A 168 10.03 26.32 -26.90
CA ASP A 168 9.60 25.20 -26.05
C ASP A 168 10.82 24.41 -25.52
N THR A 169 11.83 24.22 -26.37
CA THR A 169 13.11 23.62 -25.96
C THR A 169 13.83 24.48 -24.91
N LYS A 170 13.82 25.81 -25.07
CA LYS A 170 14.37 26.74 -24.07
C LYS A 170 13.66 26.65 -22.73
N ASN A 171 12.34 26.46 -22.72
CA ASN A 171 11.58 26.30 -21.48
C ASN A 171 12.01 25.06 -20.67
N TYR A 172 12.62 24.04 -21.31
CA TYR A 172 13.21 22.89 -20.64
C TYR A 172 14.46 23.21 -19.81
N LEU A 173 15.04 24.40 -19.97
CA LEU A 173 16.15 24.87 -19.13
C LEU A 173 15.69 25.31 -17.73
N GLU A 174 14.40 25.37 -17.47
CA GLU A 174 13.85 25.66 -16.15
C GLU A 174 13.26 24.39 -15.55
N ILE A 175 13.82 23.96 -14.42
CA ILE A 175 13.24 22.86 -13.63
C ILE A 175 12.25 23.45 -12.64
N ARG A 176 10.99 23.05 -12.76
CA ARG A 176 9.88 23.49 -11.89
C ARG A 176 9.25 22.29 -11.19
N ALA A 177 8.74 22.51 -9.99
CA ALA A 177 8.04 21.52 -9.21
C ALA A 177 6.69 21.15 -9.87
N PRO A 178 6.43 19.86 -10.22
CA PRO A 178 5.17 19.44 -10.82
C PRO A 178 4.00 19.41 -9.81
N PHE A 179 4.30 19.31 -8.54
CA PHE A 179 3.35 19.37 -7.43
C PHE A 179 4.03 19.95 -6.18
N SER A 180 3.23 20.35 -5.19
CA SER A 180 3.74 20.87 -3.91
C SER A 180 4.25 19.73 -3.03
N GLY A 181 5.45 19.88 -2.45
CA GLY A 181 6.09 18.84 -1.66
C GLY A 181 7.40 19.30 -1.02
N ILE A 182 8.24 18.35 -0.68
CA ILE A 182 9.57 18.58 -0.13
C ILE A 182 10.63 17.94 -1.04
N ILE A 183 11.76 18.62 -1.18
CA ILE A 183 12.94 18.08 -1.86
C ILE A 183 13.64 17.12 -0.88
N SER A 184 13.68 15.85 -1.22
CA SER A 184 14.34 14.82 -0.40
C SER A 184 15.80 14.61 -0.80
N VAL A 185 16.12 14.79 -2.08
CA VAL A 185 17.45 14.58 -2.64
C VAL A 185 17.80 15.69 -3.62
N ARG A 186 19.06 16.12 -3.62
CA ARG A 186 19.70 16.98 -4.62
C ARG A 186 21.06 16.41 -4.97
N ASN A 187 21.25 16.03 -6.23
CA ASN A 187 22.47 15.35 -6.69
C ASN A 187 23.41 16.26 -7.50
N VAL A 188 23.06 17.52 -7.71
CA VAL A 188 23.83 18.42 -8.55
C VAL A 188 24.17 19.73 -7.86
N ASN A 189 25.24 20.37 -8.28
CA ASN A 189 25.65 21.73 -7.87
C ASN A 189 25.66 22.66 -9.07
N ALA A 190 25.72 23.98 -8.82
CA ALA A 190 25.93 24.97 -9.86
C ALA A 190 27.23 24.65 -10.61
N GLY A 191 27.21 24.79 -11.95
CA GLY A 191 28.30 24.41 -12.85
C GLY A 191 28.28 22.94 -13.30
N ALA A 192 27.47 22.08 -12.71
CA ALA A 192 27.40 20.67 -13.12
C ALA A 192 26.79 20.54 -14.52
N TYR A 193 27.32 19.61 -15.32
CA TYR A 193 26.69 19.19 -16.57
C TYR A 193 25.56 18.21 -16.26
N VAL A 194 24.42 18.40 -16.90
CA VAL A 194 23.21 17.57 -16.75
C VAL A 194 22.58 17.31 -18.11
N GLY A 195 21.84 16.18 -18.17
CA GLY A 195 21.16 15.77 -19.40
C GLY A 195 19.96 14.88 -19.13
N PRO A 196 19.28 14.42 -20.18
CA PRO A 196 18.22 13.42 -20.08
C PRO A 196 18.75 12.14 -19.42
N SER A 197 17.87 11.44 -18.66
CA SER A 197 18.20 10.17 -18.00
C SER A 197 18.82 9.17 -18.99
N GLY A 198 19.95 8.56 -18.62
CA GLY A 198 20.71 7.64 -19.47
C GLY A 198 21.63 8.30 -20.52
N LYS A 199 21.61 9.64 -20.67
CA LYS A 199 22.47 10.40 -21.60
C LYS A 199 23.15 11.57 -20.92
N GLY A 200 23.92 11.32 -19.84
CA GLY A 200 24.71 12.36 -19.16
C GLY A 200 24.37 12.61 -17.71
N SER A 201 23.36 11.96 -17.16
CA SER A 201 23.11 11.91 -15.73
C SER A 201 22.38 10.63 -15.35
N ASP A 202 23.02 9.77 -14.57
CA ASP A 202 22.40 8.57 -14.00
C ASP A 202 21.52 8.91 -12.79
N LEU A 203 21.75 10.09 -12.17
CA LEU A 203 21.06 10.55 -10.99
C LEU A 203 20.11 11.71 -11.33
N PRO A 204 18.93 11.77 -10.69
CA PRO A 204 18.02 12.90 -10.83
C PRO A 204 18.65 14.18 -10.26
N ILE A 205 18.28 15.33 -10.79
CA ILE A 205 18.66 16.63 -10.24
C ILE A 205 18.05 16.81 -8.85
N PHE A 206 16.76 16.52 -8.74
CA PHE A 206 15.99 16.54 -7.49
C PHE A 206 15.08 15.32 -7.40
N SER A 207 14.84 14.85 -6.17
CA SER A 207 13.72 13.98 -5.84
C SER A 207 12.69 14.77 -5.02
N LEU A 208 11.46 14.84 -5.51
CA LEU A 208 10.38 15.58 -4.88
C LEU A 208 9.31 14.61 -4.34
N HIS A 209 8.98 14.76 -3.07
CA HIS A 209 8.00 13.95 -2.36
C HIS A 209 6.83 14.79 -1.84
N GLN A 210 5.62 14.34 -2.07
CA GLN A 210 4.44 14.90 -1.42
C GLN A 210 4.34 14.38 0.01
N GLN A 211 4.23 15.28 1.01
CA GLN A 211 4.18 14.92 2.42
C GLN A 211 2.83 15.11 3.09
N ASN A 212 2.00 16.05 2.63
CA ASN A 212 0.71 16.37 3.26
C ASN A 212 -0.31 15.22 3.14
N LYS A 213 -0.08 14.28 2.24
CA LYS A 213 -0.84 13.06 2.07
C LYS A 213 0.14 11.91 1.83
N LEU A 214 -0.10 10.77 2.47
CA LEU A 214 0.72 9.57 2.33
C LEU A 214 -0.15 8.39 1.88
N ARG A 215 0.51 7.32 1.46
CA ARG A 215 -0.10 6.02 1.24
C ARG A 215 0.52 5.03 2.21
N LEU A 216 -0.32 4.30 2.91
CA LEU A 216 0.08 3.16 3.69
C LEU A 216 -0.14 1.92 2.83
N LYS A 217 0.94 1.23 2.49
CA LYS A 217 0.95 -0.01 1.71
C LYS A 217 1.07 -1.20 2.63
N ALA A 218 0.28 -2.23 2.39
CA ALA A 218 0.37 -3.48 3.13
C ALA A 218 0.05 -4.67 2.22
N SER A 219 0.57 -5.85 2.59
CA SER A 219 0.35 -7.10 1.88
C SER A 219 -0.51 -8.02 2.75
N ILE A 220 -1.71 -8.34 2.29
CA ILE A 220 -2.68 -9.18 3.01
C ILE A 220 -2.58 -10.62 2.52
N PRO A 221 -2.31 -11.61 3.39
CA PRO A 221 -2.29 -13.01 2.99
C PRO A 221 -3.62 -13.45 2.36
N ALA A 222 -3.56 -14.32 1.34
CA ALA A 222 -4.71 -14.76 0.55
C ALA A 222 -5.87 -15.31 1.42
N ALA A 223 -5.55 -15.95 2.55
CA ALA A 223 -6.54 -16.49 3.47
C ALA A 223 -7.49 -15.43 4.08
N TYR A 224 -7.08 -14.16 4.11
CA TYR A 224 -7.84 -13.07 4.74
C TYR A 224 -8.48 -12.10 3.75
N THR A 225 -8.18 -12.19 2.46
CA THR A 225 -8.66 -11.25 1.44
C THR A 225 -10.18 -11.20 1.30
N SER A 226 -10.87 -12.33 1.54
CA SER A 226 -12.34 -12.42 1.49
C SER A 226 -13.05 -11.74 2.68
N PHE A 227 -12.34 -11.51 3.78
CA PHE A 227 -12.89 -10.89 4.99
C PHE A 227 -12.70 -9.37 5.05
N LEU A 228 -11.99 -8.79 4.06
CA LEU A 228 -11.74 -7.37 4.01
C LEU A 228 -13.00 -6.58 3.63
N ASN A 229 -13.35 -5.61 4.46
CA ASN A 229 -14.37 -4.64 4.13
C ASN A 229 -13.70 -3.32 3.69
N ASN A 230 -13.91 -2.93 2.43
CA ASN A 230 -13.32 -1.72 1.86
C ASN A 230 -13.81 -0.41 2.52
N LYS A 231 -14.85 -0.46 3.34
CA LYS A 231 -15.42 0.72 4.02
C LYS A 231 -14.93 0.87 5.46
N SER A 232 -14.22 -0.12 6.00
CA SER A 232 -13.74 -0.08 7.38
C SER A 232 -12.64 0.95 7.55
N GLU A 233 -12.70 1.72 8.61
CA GLU A 233 -11.56 2.48 9.11
C GLU A 233 -10.57 1.51 9.74
N ILE A 234 -9.32 1.69 9.39
CA ILE A 234 -8.21 0.86 9.82
C ILE A 234 -7.33 1.70 10.73
N ASN A 235 -7.06 1.17 11.91
CA ASN A 235 -6.15 1.79 12.84
C ASN A 235 -4.72 1.30 12.57
N PHE A 236 -3.77 2.20 12.68
CA PHE A 236 -2.37 1.85 12.63
C PHE A 236 -1.54 2.67 13.61
N THR A 237 -0.42 2.14 13.99
CA THR A 237 0.59 2.78 14.85
C THR A 237 1.92 2.81 14.13
N VAL A 238 2.79 3.72 14.50
CA VAL A 238 4.14 3.85 13.96
C VAL A 238 5.12 3.81 15.12
N ASN A 239 6.10 2.92 15.07
CA ASN A 239 7.01 2.69 16.18
C ASN A 239 7.79 3.93 16.61
N SER A 240 8.10 4.84 15.67
CA SER A 240 8.78 6.10 15.95
C SER A 240 7.91 7.16 16.63
N LEU A 241 6.58 6.94 16.69
CA LEU A 241 5.60 7.83 17.35
C LEU A 241 4.78 7.03 18.37
N ALA A 242 5.49 6.49 19.38
CA ALA A 242 4.90 5.63 20.39
C ALA A 242 3.72 6.30 21.10
N GLY A 243 2.58 5.58 21.16
CA GLY A 243 1.35 6.05 21.82
C GLY A 243 0.41 6.86 20.92
N GLU A 244 0.81 7.30 19.73
CA GLU A 244 -0.09 7.93 18.77
C GLU A 244 -0.77 6.86 17.90
N LYS A 245 -2.10 6.96 17.75
CA LYS A 245 -2.89 6.12 16.86
C LYS A 245 -3.35 6.95 15.67
N PHE A 246 -3.20 6.37 14.51
CA PHE A 246 -3.61 6.97 13.24
C PHE A 246 -4.69 6.12 12.59
N THR A 247 -5.46 6.73 11.72
CA THR A 247 -6.52 6.04 10.96
C THR A 247 -6.29 6.16 9.46
N ALA A 248 -6.65 5.12 8.75
CA ALA A 248 -6.58 5.08 7.28
C ALA A 248 -7.83 4.38 6.73
N LYS A 249 -8.11 4.58 5.43
CA LYS A 249 -9.19 3.88 4.71
C LYS A 249 -8.60 3.16 3.51
N ILE A 250 -9.05 1.93 3.28
CA ILE A 250 -8.67 1.18 2.07
C ILE A 250 -9.18 1.97 0.87
N ALA A 251 -8.25 2.51 0.08
CA ALA A 251 -8.56 3.25 -1.12
C ALA A 251 -8.45 2.39 -2.38
N ARG A 252 -7.50 1.45 -2.39
CA ARG A 252 -7.21 0.59 -3.55
C ARG A 252 -6.79 -0.79 -3.10
N ARG A 253 -7.18 -1.79 -3.89
CA ARG A 253 -6.75 -3.18 -3.78
C ARG A 253 -6.18 -3.59 -5.13
N SER A 254 -5.13 -4.42 -5.13
CA SER A 254 -4.52 -4.88 -6.39
C SER A 254 -5.46 -5.77 -7.21
N GLY A 255 -6.40 -6.47 -6.56
CA GLY A 255 -7.31 -7.41 -7.21
C GLY A 255 -6.62 -8.67 -7.73
N ALA A 256 -5.34 -8.84 -7.43
CA ALA A 256 -4.55 -9.99 -7.81
C ALA A 256 -3.60 -10.38 -6.66
N LEU A 257 -3.30 -11.68 -6.57
CA LEU A 257 -2.33 -12.17 -5.60
C LEU A 257 -0.92 -12.15 -6.20
N ASP A 258 0.03 -11.66 -5.42
CA ASP A 258 1.45 -11.86 -5.70
C ASP A 258 1.77 -13.35 -5.52
N ASN A 259 2.29 -13.98 -6.59
CA ASN A 259 2.55 -15.43 -6.62
C ASN A 259 3.65 -15.86 -5.65
N ARG A 260 4.60 -14.98 -5.35
CA ARG A 260 5.72 -15.26 -4.44
C ARG A 260 5.30 -15.13 -2.98
N LEU A 261 4.57 -14.07 -2.65
CA LEU A 261 4.15 -13.79 -1.28
C LEU A 261 2.77 -14.38 -0.96
N ARG A 262 2.02 -14.84 -1.96
CA ARG A 262 0.62 -15.30 -1.82
C ARG A 262 -0.24 -14.31 -1.06
N SER A 263 -0.07 -13.02 -1.38
CA SER A 263 -0.72 -11.91 -0.71
C SER A 263 -1.30 -10.93 -1.72
N GLU A 264 -2.35 -10.23 -1.35
CA GLU A 264 -2.93 -9.11 -2.08
C GLU A 264 -2.36 -7.80 -1.55
N SER A 265 -1.88 -6.93 -2.42
CA SER A 265 -1.43 -5.60 -2.04
C SER A 265 -2.63 -4.67 -1.89
N ILE A 266 -2.69 -3.98 -0.75
CA ILE A 266 -3.67 -2.92 -0.49
C ILE A 266 -2.96 -1.58 -0.27
N GLU A 267 -3.62 -0.51 -0.71
CA GLU A 267 -3.17 0.85 -0.46
C GLU A 267 -4.27 1.61 0.29
N MET A 268 -3.86 2.27 1.35
CA MET A 268 -4.70 3.11 2.19
C MET A 268 -4.22 4.54 2.11
N ASP A 269 -5.14 5.48 1.93
CA ASP A 269 -4.82 6.90 1.94
C ASP A 269 -4.78 7.41 3.37
N VAL A 270 -3.72 8.14 3.71
CA VAL A 270 -3.46 8.71 5.04
C VAL A 270 -3.33 10.22 4.90
N ASP A 271 -4.14 10.97 5.65
CA ASP A 271 -3.96 12.40 5.79
C ASP A 271 -2.80 12.71 6.74
N ASN A 272 -1.88 13.54 6.28
CA ASN A 272 -0.69 13.95 7.02
C ASN A 272 -0.53 15.47 6.98
N SER A 273 -1.63 16.20 7.13
CA SER A 273 -1.63 17.67 7.08
C SER A 273 -0.73 18.28 8.16
N ASN A 274 -0.57 17.59 9.29
CA ASN A 274 0.36 17.96 10.38
C ASN A 274 1.83 17.58 10.12
N ARG A 275 2.11 16.82 9.05
CA ARG A 275 3.45 16.36 8.62
C ARG A 275 4.25 15.59 9.68
N LYS A 276 3.57 14.95 10.63
CA LYS A 276 4.23 14.10 11.65
C LYS A 276 4.77 12.80 11.07
N LEU A 277 4.07 12.25 10.07
CA LEU A 277 4.45 11.01 9.41
C LEU A 277 5.42 11.30 8.26
N LEU A 278 6.45 10.47 8.14
CA LEU A 278 7.42 10.56 7.05
C LEU A 278 7.31 9.35 6.12
N PRO A 279 7.49 9.53 4.81
CA PRO A 279 7.67 8.40 3.89
C PRO A 279 8.82 7.50 4.34
N GLY A 280 8.67 6.19 4.20
CA GLY A 280 9.64 5.18 4.67
C GLY A 280 9.41 4.70 6.11
N MET A 281 8.49 5.31 6.87
CA MET A 281 8.15 4.78 8.20
C MET A 281 7.38 3.47 8.08
N VAL A 282 7.73 2.52 8.96
CA VAL A 282 7.01 1.24 9.10
C VAL A 282 5.87 1.43 10.09
N ALA A 283 4.70 0.99 9.70
CA ALA A 283 3.48 1.02 10.50
C ALA A 283 3.04 -0.40 10.86
N GLU A 284 2.47 -0.56 12.05
CA GLU A 284 1.72 -1.75 12.45
C GLU A 284 0.23 -1.48 12.27
N ILE A 285 -0.41 -2.27 11.43
CA ILE A 285 -1.78 -2.05 10.94
C ILE A 285 -2.67 -3.10 11.55
N SER A 286 -3.75 -2.69 12.22
CA SER A 286 -4.76 -3.58 12.78
C SER A 286 -6.04 -3.50 11.92
N ILE A 287 -6.25 -4.54 11.10
CA ILE A 287 -7.36 -4.61 10.16
C ILE A 287 -8.49 -5.43 10.76
N PRO A 288 -9.66 -4.84 11.01
CA PRO A 288 -10.81 -5.59 11.50
C PRO A 288 -11.31 -6.56 10.40
N LEU A 289 -11.39 -7.84 10.73
CA LEU A 289 -11.92 -8.86 9.86
C LEU A 289 -13.42 -9.06 10.15
N ALA A 290 -14.27 -8.89 9.13
CA ALA A 290 -15.69 -9.12 9.26
C ALA A 290 -15.97 -10.60 9.61
N GLY A 291 -16.79 -10.85 10.63
CA GLY A 291 -17.31 -12.18 10.94
C GLY A 291 -18.33 -12.64 9.89
N GLN A 292 -18.52 -13.95 9.75
CA GLN A 292 -19.63 -14.51 8.97
C GLN A 292 -20.78 -14.86 9.90
N ASP A 293 -21.98 -14.41 9.58
CA ASP A 293 -23.20 -14.66 10.38
C ASP A 293 -23.61 -16.13 10.48
N SER A 294 -23.01 -17.00 9.67
CA SER A 294 -23.31 -18.42 9.60
C SER A 294 -22.48 -19.31 10.52
N SER A 295 -21.56 -18.72 11.28
CA SER A 295 -20.67 -19.47 12.18
C SER A 295 -21.24 -19.62 13.59
N PHE A 296 -20.78 -20.66 14.29
CA PHE A 296 -20.94 -20.81 15.73
C PHE A 296 -19.65 -20.40 16.44
N VAL A 297 -19.78 -19.68 17.54
CA VAL A 297 -18.63 -19.28 18.36
C VAL A 297 -18.62 -20.10 19.63
N VAL A 298 -17.56 -20.90 19.81
CA VAL A 298 -17.39 -21.79 20.96
C VAL A 298 -16.10 -21.44 21.71
N PRO A 299 -15.99 -21.75 23.01
CA PRO A 299 -14.71 -21.68 23.69
C PRO A 299 -13.68 -22.57 23.00
N LYS A 300 -12.42 -22.11 22.90
CA LYS A 300 -11.34 -22.88 22.28
C LYS A 300 -11.16 -24.26 22.95
N THR A 301 -11.44 -24.35 24.26
CA THR A 301 -11.41 -25.59 25.04
C THR A 301 -12.50 -26.59 24.65
N ALA A 302 -13.59 -26.16 24.01
CA ALA A 302 -14.66 -27.04 23.57
C ALA A 302 -14.34 -27.80 22.26
N VAL A 303 -13.34 -27.33 21.50
CA VAL A 303 -12.92 -27.92 20.24
C VAL A 303 -11.85 -28.96 20.52
N VAL A 304 -12.13 -30.22 20.20
CA VAL A 304 -11.19 -31.31 20.28
C VAL A 304 -10.58 -31.54 18.90
N SER A 305 -9.24 -31.55 18.85
CA SER A 305 -8.49 -31.82 17.61
C SER A 305 -7.76 -33.12 17.78
N SER A 306 -8.26 -34.21 17.19
CA SER A 306 -7.56 -35.49 17.13
C SER A 306 -6.77 -35.62 15.84
N THR A 307 -6.02 -36.71 15.72
CA THR A 307 -5.24 -36.98 14.50
C THR A 307 -6.12 -37.22 13.27
N GLU A 308 -7.36 -37.67 13.47
CA GLU A 308 -8.28 -38.05 12.38
C GLU A 308 -9.33 -36.97 12.07
N LYS A 309 -9.80 -36.24 13.10
CA LYS A 309 -10.93 -35.30 12.95
C LYS A 309 -10.92 -34.19 14.01
N ILE A 310 -11.56 -33.08 13.67
CA ILE A 310 -11.85 -31.97 14.59
C ILE A 310 -13.35 -32.04 14.93
N PHE A 311 -13.67 -32.07 16.22
CA PHE A 311 -15.06 -32.22 16.66
C PHE A 311 -15.35 -31.41 17.94
N VAL A 312 -16.62 -31.17 18.18
CA VAL A 312 -17.16 -30.70 19.46
C VAL A 312 -18.06 -31.78 20.06
N ILE A 313 -18.21 -31.77 21.37
CA ILE A 313 -19.01 -32.79 22.08
C ILE A 313 -20.36 -32.17 22.41
N ARG A 314 -21.41 -32.63 21.75
CA ARG A 314 -22.82 -32.27 22.02
C ARG A 314 -23.40 -33.16 23.09
N LYS A 315 -24.12 -32.58 24.08
CA LYS A 315 -24.91 -33.34 25.04
C LYS A 315 -26.32 -33.53 24.48
N LEU A 316 -26.66 -34.77 24.10
CA LEU A 316 -27.99 -35.14 23.62
C LEU A 316 -28.55 -36.23 24.49
N ASN A 317 -29.72 -36.00 25.11
CA ASN A 317 -30.39 -36.96 26.01
C ASN A 317 -29.46 -37.49 27.13
N GLY A 318 -28.55 -36.67 27.68
CA GLY A 318 -27.64 -37.05 28.74
C GLY A 318 -26.42 -37.83 28.27
N LYS A 319 -26.22 -38.03 26.96
CA LYS A 319 -25.09 -38.70 26.35
C LYS A 319 -24.23 -37.76 25.53
N ALA A 320 -22.95 -38.09 25.42
CA ALA A 320 -22.01 -37.42 24.55
C ALA A 320 -22.23 -37.82 23.08
N GLU A 321 -22.23 -36.87 22.20
CA GLU A 321 -22.25 -37.11 20.76
C GLU A 321 -21.12 -36.27 20.13
N TRP A 322 -20.23 -36.90 19.39
CA TRP A 322 -19.15 -36.26 18.68
C TRP A 322 -19.67 -35.66 17.37
N VAL A 323 -19.69 -34.35 17.27
CA VAL A 323 -20.12 -33.66 16.06
C VAL A 323 -18.88 -33.09 15.37
N GLU A 324 -18.60 -33.58 14.16
CA GLU A 324 -17.50 -33.11 13.34
C GLU A 324 -17.72 -31.66 12.91
N VAL A 325 -16.67 -30.85 13.03
CA VAL A 325 -16.70 -29.42 12.70
C VAL A 325 -15.48 -29.05 11.88
N LYS A 326 -15.65 -28.06 11.03
CA LYS A 326 -14.53 -27.35 10.42
C LYS A 326 -14.17 -26.15 11.29
N LYS A 327 -12.92 -26.10 11.71
CA LYS A 327 -12.39 -24.99 12.51
C LYS A 327 -12.24 -23.75 11.64
N GLY A 328 -12.75 -22.60 12.10
CA GLY A 328 -12.56 -21.29 11.53
C GLY A 328 -11.47 -20.51 12.28
N ARG A 329 -11.74 -19.21 12.53
CA ARG A 329 -10.81 -18.29 13.19
C ARG A 329 -10.81 -18.48 14.70
N ASP A 330 -9.66 -18.15 15.31
CA ASP A 330 -9.49 -18.08 16.77
C ASP A 330 -9.32 -16.61 17.21
N ALA A 331 -10.03 -16.18 18.26
CA ALA A 331 -9.81 -14.91 18.93
C ALA A 331 -10.35 -14.95 20.37
N ASP A 332 -9.69 -14.23 21.27
CA ASP A 332 -10.13 -14.02 22.66
C ASP A 332 -10.54 -15.31 23.38
N GLY A 333 -9.79 -16.41 23.19
CA GLY A 333 -10.09 -17.71 23.78
C GLY A 333 -11.31 -18.43 23.22
N LYS A 334 -11.86 -17.93 22.10
CA LYS A 334 -12.98 -18.51 21.36
C LYS A 334 -12.55 -18.94 19.96
N THR A 335 -13.27 -19.89 19.39
CA THR A 335 -13.04 -20.44 18.05
C THR A 335 -14.35 -20.43 17.28
N GLU A 336 -14.29 -20.01 16.03
CA GLU A 336 -15.40 -20.23 15.07
C GLU A 336 -15.40 -21.67 14.60
N VAL A 337 -16.59 -22.27 14.57
CA VAL A 337 -16.79 -23.60 14.05
C VAL A 337 -17.94 -23.64 13.05
N TYR A 338 -17.76 -24.43 12.01
CA TYR A 338 -18.75 -24.62 10.94
C TYR A 338 -19.13 -26.10 10.88
N SER A 339 -20.42 -26.39 10.97
CA SER A 339 -20.97 -27.72 10.80
C SER A 339 -22.44 -27.63 10.34
N GLY A 340 -22.81 -28.52 9.42
CA GLY A 340 -24.21 -28.67 9.01
C GLY A 340 -25.07 -29.45 10.03
N SER A 341 -24.42 -30.11 11.00
CA SER A 341 -25.08 -30.95 12.02
C SER A 341 -25.31 -30.21 13.35
N LEU A 342 -24.83 -29.01 13.51
CA LEU A 342 -25.02 -28.16 14.69
C LEU A 342 -26.21 -27.20 14.48
N ASN A 343 -27.03 -27.05 15.53
CA ASN A 343 -28.15 -26.13 15.53
C ASN A 343 -28.03 -25.12 16.69
N PRO A 344 -28.55 -23.90 16.52
CA PRO A 344 -28.71 -22.98 17.64
C PRO A 344 -29.57 -23.62 18.73
N GLY A 345 -29.12 -23.58 19.97
CA GLY A 345 -29.77 -24.22 21.12
C GLY A 345 -29.14 -25.56 21.53
N ASP A 346 -28.27 -26.16 20.72
CA ASP A 346 -27.53 -27.36 21.12
C ASP A 346 -26.71 -27.07 22.39
N THR A 347 -26.63 -28.10 23.26
CA THR A 347 -25.81 -28.02 24.49
C THR A 347 -24.46 -28.66 24.22
N ILE A 348 -23.38 -27.88 24.32
CA ILE A 348 -22.02 -28.27 24.01
C ILE A 348 -21.20 -28.31 25.29
N VAL A 349 -20.28 -29.27 25.40
CA VAL A 349 -19.34 -29.39 26.52
C VAL A 349 -18.31 -28.27 26.42
N THR A 350 -18.09 -27.54 27.53
CA THR A 350 -17.16 -26.36 27.56
C THR A 350 -15.71 -26.76 27.45
N THR A 351 -15.33 -27.93 27.99
CA THR A 351 -13.97 -28.51 27.93
C THR A 351 -14.07 -29.91 27.35
N GLY A 352 -13.80 -30.01 26.03
CA GLY A 352 -13.79 -31.27 25.32
C GLY A 352 -12.47 -32.02 25.57
N SER A 353 -12.57 -33.37 25.66
CA SER A 353 -11.44 -34.27 25.75
C SER A 353 -11.77 -35.55 24.96
N GLU A 354 -10.75 -36.19 24.38
CA GLU A 354 -10.88 -37.51 23.72
C GLU A 354 -11.28 -38.60 24.72
N GLU A 355 -11.11 -38.38 26.03
CA GLU A 355 -11.54 -39.27 27.10
C GLU A 355 -13.08 -39.38 27.20
N ILE A 356 -13.81 -38.35 26.78
CA ILE A 356 -15.27 -38.33 26.70
C ILE A 356 -15.66 -39.06 25.41
N ARG A 357 -15.82 -40.37 25.51
CA ARG A 357 -16.14 -41.24 24.35
C ARG A 357 -17.54 -40.95 23.81
N ASP A 358 -17.67 -41.09 22.50
CA ASP A 358 -18.97 -41.01 21.84
C ASP A 358 -19.96 -41.98 22.44
N GLY A 359 -21.20 -41.56 22.75
CA GLY A 359 -22.23 -42.33 23.43
C GLY A 359 -22.09 -42.45 24.96
N SER A 360 -20.99 -41.95 25.58
CA SER A 360 -20.82 -41.99 27.05
C SER A 360 -21.78 -41.04 27.77
N ALA A 361 -22.15 -41.41 29.01
CA ALA A 361 -23.03 -40.57 29.83
C ALA A 361 -22.31 -39.28 30.29
N ILE A 362 -22.94 -38.12 30.06
CA ILE A 362 -22.52 -36.79 30.56
C ILE A 362 -23.45 -36.41 31.70
N LYS A 363 -22.90 -36.24 32.87
CA LYS A 363 -23.64 -35.76 34.05
C LYS A 363 -23.78 -34.24 34.04
#